data_c71848d2b34017266dd47ae817cec81b
#
_entry.id   c71848d2b34017266dd47ae817cec81b
#
_cell.length_a   1.000
_cell.length_b   1.000
_cell.length_c   1.000
_cell.angle_alpha   90.00
_cell.angle_beta   90.00
_cell.angle_gamma   90.00
#
_symmetry.space_group_name_H-M   'P 1'
#
loop_
_entity.id
_entity.type
_entity.pdbx_description
1 polymer ?
#
loop_
_entity_poly.entity_id
_entity_poly.type
_entity_poly.pdbx_seq_one_letter_code
_entity_poly.pdbx_strand_id
1 'polypeptide(L)'
;MLAIDSSALLRRYVADRQRPMVMAAMARSPVWAASALARSEVMLALHQSASSLVGQQEAWAAVRDDWEAVWEVPVDGRCLARATEIGARYGITLVAAIHLAAADRLPRPVRFLTLDRRQIPAAADLGFDLVTPTA
;
A
#
# COMPACT_ATOMS: atom_id res chain seq x y z
N MET A 1 5.79 -3.61 -12.29
CA MET A 1 5.28 -2.53 -11.42
C MET A 1 4.85 -3.12 -10.09
N LEU A 2 5.20 -2.48 -9.01
CA LEU A 2 4.86 -2.93 -7.65
C LEU A 2 3.80 -2.00 -7.08
N ALA A 3 2.59 -2.51 -6.85
CA ALA A 3 1.54 -1.82 -6.13
C ALA A 3 1.69 -2.13 -4.64
N ILE A 4 1.61 -1.11 -3.80
CA ILE A 4 1.90 -1.22 -2.37
C ILE A 4 0.69 -0.69 -1.59
N ASP A 5 0.19 -1.49 -0.65
CA ASP A 5 -0.85 -1.01 0.25
C ASP A 5 -0.25 -0.31 1.47
N SER A 6 -1.09 0.31 2.29
CA SER A 6 -0.63 1.06 3.45
C SER A 6 -0.02 0.16 4.52
N SER A 7 -0.48 -1.08 4.67
CA SER A 7 0.06 -2.01 5.67
C SER A 7 1.54 -2.30 5.42
N ALA A 8 1.91 -2.48 4.16
CA ALA A 8 3.30 -2.71 3.76
C ALA A 8 4.10 -1.42 3.74
N LEU A 9 3.55 -0.35 3.16
CA LEU A 9 4.28 0.91 3.02
C LEU A 9 4.71 1.48 4.36
N LEU A 10 3.85 1.38 5.38
CA LEU A 10 4.17 1.84 6.74
C LEU A 10 5.46 1.21 7.27
N ARG A 11 5.72 -0.06 6.95
CA ARG A 11 6.90 -0.78 7.45
C ARG A 11 8.23 -0.28 6.88
N ARG A 12 8.17 0.51 5.83
CA ARG A 12 9.36 1.20 5.33
C ARG A 12 9.88 2.26 6.30
N TYR A 13 9.00 2.84 7.11
CA TYR A 13 9.29 4.00 7.95
C TYR A 13 9.33 3.70 9.45
N VAL A 14 8.99 2.50 9.86
CA VAL A 14 8.98 2.10 11.28
C VAL A 14 9.83 0.86 11.48
N ALA A 15 10.42 0.74 12.68
CA ALA A 15 11.12 -0.47 13.09
C ALA A 15 10.10 -1.59 13.27
N ASP A 16 10.20 -2.63 12.45
CA ASP A 16 9.24 -3.71 12.40
C ASP A 16 9.92 -4.97 11.86
N ARG A 17 9.44 -6.13 12.31
CA ARG A 17 9.96 -7.42 11.88
C ARG A 17 9.85 -7.63 10.37
N GLN A 18 8.83 -7.06 9.74
CA GLN A 18 8.60 -7.20 8.30
C GLN A 18 9.30 -6.15 7.45
N ARG A 19 9.94 -5.17 8.08
CA ARG A 19 10.62 -4.10 7.34
C ARG A 19 11.66 -4.60 6.33
N PRO A 20 12.54 -5.56 6.67
CA PRO A 20 13.52 -6.05 5.70
C PRO A 20 12.88 -6.63 4.43
N MET A 21 11.79 -7.35 4.56
CA MET A 21 11.07 -7.91 3.41
C MET A 21 10.47 -6.81 2.53
N VAL A 22 9.84 -5.81 3.15
CA VAL A 22 9.27 -4.67 2.43
C VAL A 22 10.36 -3.89 1.69
N MET A 23 11.46 -3.58 2.38
CA MET A 23 12.59 -2.86 1.77
C MET A 23 13.18 -3.63 0.59
N ALA A 24 13.33 -4.94 0.73
CA ALA A 24 13.87 -5.78 -0.35
C ALA A 24 12.92 -5.82 -1.56
N ALA A 25 11.62 -5.95 -1.32
CA ALA A 25 10.62 -5.96 -2.39
C ALA A 25 10.61 -4.64 -3.16
N MET A 26 10.67 -3.52 -2.44
CA MET A 26 10.69 -2.19 -3.06
C MET A 26 12.00 -1.95 -3.83
N ALA A 27 13.14 -2.38 -3.27
CA ALA A 27 14.44 -2.21 -3.92
C ALA A 27 14.54 -2.97 -5.25
N ARG A 28 13.84 -4.11 -5.38
CA ARG A 28 13.85 -4.92 -6.60
C ARG A 28 12.89 -4.42 -7.67
N SER A 29 12.04 -3.48 -7.34
CA SER A 29 10.99 -3.02 -8.25
C SER A 29 11.33 -1.64 -8.80
N PRO A 30 11.43 -1.49 -10.14
CA PRO A 30 11.81 -0.20 -10.73
C PRO A 30 10.71 0.86 -10.64
N VAL A 31 9.46 0.45 -10.51
CA VAL A 31 8.30 1.36 -10.44
C VAL A 31 7.40 0.97 -9.28
N TRP A 32 7.14 1.93 -8.41
CA TRP A 32 6.21 1.81 -7.29
C TRP A 32 4.91 2.54 -7.60
N ALA A 33 3.80 1.96 -7.19
CA ALA A 33 2.48 2.58 -7.31
C ALA A 33 1.69 2.35 -6.03
N ALA A 34 0.84 3.29 -5.69
CA ALA A 34 -0.02 3.20 -4.51
C ALA A 34 -1.22 4.11 -4.68
N SER A 35 -2.31 3.84 -3.96
CA SER A 35 -3.44 4.75 -3.93
C SER A 35 -3.08 6.04 -3.18
N ALA A 36 -3.75 7.13 -3.53
CA ALA A 36 -3.62 8.39 -2.79
C ALA A 36 -3.92 8.19 -1.30
N LEU A 37 -4.82 7.27 -0.96
CA LEU A 37 -5.17 6.95 0.42
C LEU A 37 -4.00 6.37 1.20
N ALA A 38 -3.13 5.60 0.55
CA ALA A 38 -1.98 4.96 1.22
C ALA A 38 -1.06 5.99 1.88
N ARG A 39 -0.80 7.10 1.19
CA ARG A 39 0.01 8.18 1.73
C ARG A 39 -0.59 8.75 3.02
N SER A 40 -1.87 9.09 2.98
CA SER A 40 -2.57 9.67 4.13
C SER A 40 -2.62 8.71 5.31
N GLU A 41 -2.88 7.44 5.07
CA GLU A 41 -2.90 6.43 6.12
C GLU A 41 -1.52 6.27 6.78
N VAL A 42 -0.47 6.22 5.98
CA VAL A 42 0.90 6.09 6.50
C VAL A 42 1.29 7.32 7.30
N MET A 43 1.01 8.51 6.79
CA MET A 43 1.35 9.75 7.52
C MET A 43 0.60 9.86 8.84
N LEU A 44 -0.69 9.50 8.86
CA LEU A 44 -1.48 9.49 10.09
C LEU A 44 -0.95 8.46 11.08
N ALA A 45 -0.63 7.26 10.62
CA ALA A 45 -0.06 6.20 11.48
C ALA A 45 1.29 6.62 12.07
N LEU A 46 2.13 7.29 11.29
CA LEU A 46 3.41 7.81 11.78
C LEU A 46 3.22 8.90 12.83
N HIS A 47 2.21 9.75 12.68
CA HIS A 47 1.85 10.73 13.70
C HIS A 47 1.43 10.04 15.00
N GLN A 48 0.58 9.03 14.91
CA GLN A 48 0.05 8.31 16.08
C GLN A 48 1.12 7.53 16.82
N SER A 49 2.16 7.06 16.14
CA SER A 49 3.23 6.25 16.73
C SER A 49 4.47 7.06 17.10
N ALA A 50 4.54 8.34 16.70
CA ALA A 50 5.71 9.18 16.98
C ALA A 50 5.84 9.50 18.47
N SER A 51 7.07 9.41 18.98
CA SER A 51 7.39 9.77 20.37
C SER A 51 7.77 11.23 20.52
N SER A 52 7.99 11.94 19.41
CA SER A 52 8.37 13.36 19.41
C SER A 52 7.90 14.04 18.12
N LEU A 53 7.76 15.38 18.18
CA LEU A 53 7.45 16.17 17.00
C LEU A 53 8.56 16.09 15.95
N VAL A 54 9.82 16.11 16.39
CA VAL A 54 10.96 16.00 15.47
C VAL A 54 10.95 14.67 14.76
N GLY A 55 10.71 13.58 15.45
CA GLY A 55 10.63 12.24 14.86
C GLY A 55 9.50 12.13 13.84
N GLN A 56 8.33 12.72 14.15
CA GLN A 56 7.22 12.76 13.20
C GLN A 56 7.58 13.55 11.95
N GLN A 57 8.19 14.72 12.10
CA GLN A 57 8.57 15.56 10.96
C GLN A 57 9.60 14.86 10.06
N GLU A 58 10.57 14.17 10.65
CA GLU A 58 11.56 13.39 9.90
C GLU A 58 10.91 12.25 9.13
N ALA A 59 9.99 11.51 9.76
CA ALA A 59 9.28 10.41 9.11
C ALA A 59 8.41 10.92 7.96
N TRP A 60 7.69 12.02 8.19
CA TRP A 60 6.86 12.64 7.14
C TRP A 60 7.69 13.14 5.96
N ALA A 61 8.87 13.71 6.25
CA ALA A 61 9.79 14.12 5.19
C ALA A 61 10.26 12.93 4.35
N ALA A 62 10.56 11.80 4.99
CA ALA A 62 10.95 10.59 4.28
C ALA A 62 9.83 10.07 3.37
N VAL A 63 8.58 10.11 3.85
CA VAL A 63 7.43 9.73 3.03
C VAL A 63 7.30 10.65 1.82
N ARG A 64 7.39 11.96 2.03
CA ARG A 64 7.30 12.92 0.94
C ARG A 64 8.38 12.72 -0.12
N ASP A 65 9.61 12.46 0.31
CA ASP A 65 10.73 12.24 -0.60
C ASP A 65 10.51 10.97 -1.45
N ASP A 66 10.10 9.87 -0.81
CA ASP A 66 9.81 8.63 -1.52
C ASP A 66 8.61 8.77 -2.45
N TRP A 67 7.62 9.57 -2.05
CA TRP A 67 6.38 9.71 -2.82
C TRP A 67 6.60 10.35 -4.18
N GLU A 68 7.67 11.11 -4.36
CA GLU A 68 8.04 11.68 -5.67
C GLU A 68 8.30 10.57 -6.70
N ALA A 69 8.74 9.39 -6.26
CA ALA A 69 8.97 8.22 -7.13
C ALA A 69 7.75 7.29 -7.24
N VAL A 70 6.68 7.57 -6.51
CA VAL A 70 5.48 6.72 -6.50
C VAL A 70 4.49 7.21 -7.56
N TRP A 71 4.02 6.28 -8.38
CA TRP A 71 2.87 6.52 -9.24
C TRP A 71 1.61 6.50 -8.36
N GLU A 72 1.09 7.67 -8.05
CA GLU A 72 -0.11 7.80 -7.23
C GLU A 72 -1.36 7.52 -8.06
N VAL A 73 -2.17 6.57 -7.61
CA VAL A 73 -3.47 6.29 -8.22
C VAL A 73 -4.54 7.09 -7.46
N PRO A 74 -5.28 7.96 -8.14
CA PRO A 74 -6.29 8.78 -7.47
C PRO A 74 -7.44 7.92 -6.94
N VAL A 75 -7.96 8.30 -5.77
CA VAL A 75 -9.16 7.70 -5.17
C VAL A 75 -10.36 8.51 -5.64
N ASP A 76 -10.70 8.34 -6.90
CA ASP A 76 -11.82 9.02 -7.56
C ASP A 76 -13.08 8.15 -7.57
N GLY A 77 -14.13 8.63 -8.24
CA GLY A 77 -15.41 7.90 -8.31
C GLY A 77 -15.27 6.51 -8.91
N ARG A 78 -14.42 6.33 -9.93
CA ARG A 78 -14.18 5.01 -10.53
C ARG A 78 -13.49 4.06 -9.55
N CYS A 79 -12.50 4.56 -8.83
CA CYS A 79 -11.80 3.78 -7.82
C CYS A 79 -12.76 3.35 -6.71
N LEU A 80 -13.58 4.27 -6.20
CA LEU A 80 -14.56 3.98 -5.15
C LEU A 80 -15.63 3.00 -5.60
N ALA A 81 -16.12 3.12 -6.81
CA ALA A 81 -17.11 2.17 -7.36
C ALA A 81 -16.51 0.76 -7.46
N ARG A 82 -15.28 0.64 -7.96
CA ARG A 82 -14.59 -0.65 -8.04
C ARG A 82 -14.29 -1.22 -6.66
N ALA A 83 -13.87 -0.37 -5.72
CA ALA A 83 -13.63 -0.78 -4.33
C ALA A 83 -14.91 -1.33 -3.67
N THR A 84 -16.07 -0.73 -3.94
CA THR A 84 -17.35 -1.22 -3.43
C THR A 84 -17.65 -2.63 -3.95
N GLU A 85 -17.42 -2.89 -5.23
CA GLU A 85 -17.59 -4.23 -5.81
C GLU A 85 -16.65 -5.25 -5.16
N ILE A 86 -15.38 -4.90 -5.00
CA ILE A 86 -14.38 -5.76 -4.39
C ILE A 86 -14.72 -6.03 -2.92
N GLY A 87 -15.06 -4.99 -2.17
CA GLY A 87 -15.46 -5.13 -0.78
C GLY A 87 -16.65 -6.03 -0.57
N ALA A 88 -17.67 -5.88 -1.42
CA ALA A 88 -18.87 -6.71 -1.38
C ALA A 88 -18.57 -8.18 -1.72
N ARG A 89 -17.77 -8.40 -2.75
CA ARG A 89 -17.46 -9.76 -3.22
C ARG A 89 -16.59 -10.54 -2.21
N TYR A 90 -15.60 -9.90 -1.61
CA TYR A 90 -14.60 -10.58 -0.79
C TYR A 90 -14.81 -10.37 0.71
N GLY A 91 -15.79 -9.57 1.11
CA GLY A 91 -16.09 -9.32 2.52
C GLY A 91 -14.97 -8.58 3.25
N ILE A 92 -14.28 -7.68 2.58
CA ILE A 92 -13.20 -6.86 3.15
C ILE A 92 -13.67 -5.42 3.33
N THR A 93 -12.93 -4.66 4.15
CA THR A 93 -13.26 -3.26 4.40
C THR A 93 -13.11 -2.41 3.15
N LEU A 94 -13.80 -1.27 3.11
CA LEU A 94 -13.68 -0.34 1.99
C LEU A 94 -12.24 0.17 1.82
N VAL A 95 -11.56 0.45 2.93
CA VAL A 95 -10.17 0.93 2.89
C VAL A 95 -9.27 -0.12 2.23
N ALA A 96 -9.37 -1.39 2.64
CA ALA A 96 -8.61 -2.48 2.01
C ALA A 96 -8.95 -2.61 0.53
N ALA A 97 -10.24 -2.53 0.20
CA ALA A 97 -10.71 -2.63 -1.18
C ALA A 97 -10.23 -1.47 -2.06
N ILE A 98 -10.04 -0.28 -1.50
CA ILE A 98 -9.50 0.87 -2.24
C ILE A 98 -8.08 0.59 -2.73
N HIS A 99 -7.22 -0.02 -1.92
CA HIS A 99 -5.87 -0.35 -2.36
C HIS A 99 -5.88 -1.35 -3.52
N LEU A 100 -6.76 -2.34 -3.46
CA LEU A 100 -6.92 -3.31 -4.54
C LEU A 100 -7.50 -2.67 -5.80
N ALA A 101 -8.50 -1.82 -5.66
CA ALA A 101 -9.10 -1.10 -6.78
C ALA A 101 -8.10 -0.18 -7.47
N ALA A 102 -7.24 0.47 -6.70
CA ALA A 102 -6.16 1.30 -7.24
C ALA A 102 -5.18 0.46 -8.06
N ALA A 103 -4.76 -0.68 -7.52
CA ALA A 103 -3.86 -1.59 -8.22
C ALA A 103 -4.50 -2.14 -9.50
N ASP A 104 -5.80 -2.38 -9.50
CA ASP A 104 -6.53 -2.90 -10.64
C ASP A 104 -6.54 -1.94 -11.85
N ARG A 105 -6.27 -0.65 -11.62
CA ARG A 105 -6.18 0.37 -12.67
C ARG A 105 -4.81 0.43 -13.35
N LEU A 106 -3.83 -0.26 -12.81
CA LEU A 106 -2.46 -0.23 -13.31
C LEU A 106 -2.28 -1.19 -14.50
N PRO A 107 -1.35 -0.88 -15.42
CA PRO A 107 -1.05 -1.81 -16.51
C PRO A 107 -0.43 -3.11 -15.96
N ARG A 108 -0.90 -4.23 -16.49
CA ARG A 108 -0.42 -5.57 -16.11
C ARG A 108 0.93 -5.87 -16.77
N PRO A 109 1.81 -6.67 -16.16
CA PRO A 109 1.63 -7.38 -14.89
C PRO A 109 1.84 -6.45 -13.68
N VAL A 110 1.13 -6.73 -12.60
CA VAL A 110 1.22 -6.00 -11.34
C VAL A 110 1.56 -6.96 -10.22
N ARG A 111 2.61 -6.64 -9.47
CA ARG A 111 2.94 -7.31 -8.21
C ARG A 111 2.28 -6.49 -7.10
N PHE A 112 1.65 -7.17 -6.15
CA PHE A 112 0.94 -6.52 -5.05
C PHE A 112 1.59 -6.86 -3.71
N LEU A 113 2.14 -5.84 -3.06
CA LEU A 113 2.80 -5.97 -1.77
C LEU A 113 1.84 -5.58 -0.65
N THR A 114 1.51 -6.56 0.19
CA THR A 114 0.61 -6.37 1.33
C THR A 114 1.06 -7.20 2.52
N LEU A 115 0.81 -6.70 3.73
CA LEU A 115 0.92 -7.46 4.97
C LEU A 115 -0.46 -7.82 5.54
N ASP A 116 -1.53 -7.41 4.86
CA ASP A 116 -2.89 -7.71 5.29
C ASP A 116 -3.37 -9.01 4.63
N ARG A 117 -3.39 -10.09 5.42
CA ARG A 117 -3.79 -11.41 4.94
C ARG A 117 -5.21 -11.46 4.39
N ARG A 118 -6.08 -10.57 4.86
CA ARG A 118 -7.47 -10.52 4.39
C ARG A 118 -7.59 -10.09 2.94
N GLN A 119 -6.59 -9.41 2.41
CA GLN A 119 -6.56 -8.99 1.01
C GLN A 119 -6.05 -10.06 0.06
N ILE A 120 -5.41 -11.12 0.56
CA ILE A 120 -4.74 -12.12 -0.28
C ILE A 120 -5.69 -12.82 -1.26
N PRO A 121 -6.87 -13.34 -0.82
CA PRO A 121 -7.77 -14.01 -1.77
C PRO A 121 -8.24 -13.09 -2.89
N ALA A 122 -8.57 -11.84 -2.56
CA ALA A 122 -9.02 -10.87 -3.54
C ALA A 122 -7.89 -10.51 -4.51
N ALA A 123 -6.69 -10.27 -4.00
CA ALA A 123 -5.53 -9.92 -4.81
C ALA A 123 -5.17 -11.04 -5.79
N ALA A 124 -5.20 -12.30 -5.33
CA ALA A 124 -4.94 -13.46 -6.17
C ALA A 124 -6.01 -13.58 -7.28
N ASP A 125 -7.27 -13.42 -6.92
CA ASP A 125 -8.39 -13.54 -7.85
C ASP A 125 -8.40 -12.43 -8.89
N LEU A 126 -7.91 -11.24 -8.54
CA LEU A 126 -7.75 -10.12 -9.47
C LEU A 126 -6.54 -10.29 -10.40
N GLY A 127 -5.75 -11.33 -10.21
CA GLY A 127 -4.64 -11.66 -11.10
C GLY A 127 -3.33 -10.97 -10.77
N PHE A 128 -3.17 -10.46 -9.54
CA PHE A 128 -1.89 -9.87 -9.11
C PHE A 128 -0.90 -10.96 -8.69
N ASP A 129 0.38 -10.72 -8.94
CA ASP A 129 1.44 -11.52 -8.35
C ASP A 129 1.66 -11.04 -6.91
N LEU A 130 1.39 -11.91 -5.95
CA LEU A 130 1.45 -11.55 -4.55
C LEU A 130 2.88 -11.49 -4.03
N VAL A 131 3.17 -10.41 -3.28
CA VAL A 131 4.38 -10.27 -2.49
C VAL A 131 3.91 -10.09 -1.05
N THR A 132 4.09 -11.13 -0.25
CA THR A 132 3.61 -11.17 1.14
C THR A 132 4.59 -11.97 1.97
N PRO A 133 4.66 -11.75 3.30
CA PRO A 133 5.54 -12.54 4.14
C PRO A 133 5.21 -14.01 4.06
N THR A 134 6.23 -14.85 3.97
CA THR A 134 6.07 -16.28 4.19
C THR A 134 5.76 -16.52 5.66
N ALA A 135 4.84 -17.41 5.90
CA ALA A 135 4.38 -17.72 7.26
C ALA A 135 5.53 -18.20 8.16
#